data_844dffcd49e8e9ca83c73ca52a7f94c2
#
_entry.id   844dffcd49e8e9ca83c73ca52a7f94c2
#
_cell.length_a   1.000
_cell.length_b   1.000
_cell.length_c   1.000
_cell.angle_alpha   90.00
_cell.angle_beta   90.00
_cell.angle_gamma   90.00
#
_symmetry.space_group_name_H-M   'P 1'
#
loop_
_entity.id
_entity.type
_entity.pdbx_description
1 polymer ?
#
loop_
_entity_poly.entity_id
_entity_poly.type
_entity_poly.pdbx_seq_one_letter_code
_entity_poly.pdbx_strand_id
1 'polypeptide(L)'
;MEALQSASNVLFVLLGAIMVLAMHAGFAFLEVGTVRRKNQVNALVKIMVDFSISTIAYFFIGYSVAYGIGFLEGAEVLAAKNGYELVKFFFLLTFAAAIPAIISGGIAERAKFNPQLAATFLLVGFVYPFFEGVAWNHHYGIQEWLKASYGFEFHDFAGSVVVHAMGGWVALAAVILLGARHGRYGKDGRVHAHPPSNIPFLALGAWILTVGWFGFNVMSAQTLTGVSGLVAINSLMALVGGTIGALVMGKNDPGFVHNGPLAGLVAVCAGSDVMHPLGALTTGVVAGILFVWAFTLTQNRWKIDDVLGVWPLHGLCGAWGGIAAGIFGVKFLGGMGNVSIISQLIGTGLGIMVALAGGFVVYGIIKKLVGIRMDVEDEYMGADLAIHKIAATPNMGGDE
;
A
#
# COMPACT_ATOMS: atom_id res chain seq x y z
N MET A 1 -5.19 28.13 -25.21
CA MET A 1 -5.96 27.31 -24.26
C MET A 1 -5.29 25.95 -24.03
N GLU A 2 -4.90 25.21 -25.06
CA GLU A 2 -4.24 23.89 -24.95
C GLU A 2 -2.95 23.92 -24.10
N ALA A 3 -2.08 24.90 -24.29
CA ALA A 3 -0.85 25.04 -23.51
C ALA A 3 -1.14 25.25 -22.01
N LEU A 4 -2.16 26.03 -21.67
CA LEU A 4 -2.57 26.26 -20.28
C LEU A 4 -3.16 25.00 -19.66
N GLN A 5 -3.97 24.25 -20.41
CA GLN A 5 -4.54 22.98 -19.97
C GLN A 5 -3.45 21.92 -19.77
N SER A 6 -2.48 21.84 -20.68
CA SER A 6 -1.32 20.95 -20.52
C SER A 6 -0.51 21.29 -19.27
N ALA A 7 -0.20 22.59 -19.05
CA ALA A 7 0.52 23.03 -17.85
C ALA A 7 -0.27 22.75 -16.56
N SER A 8 -1.60 22.95 -16.57
CA SER A 8 -2.45 22.65 -15.43
C SER A 8 -2.47 21.16 -15.10
N ASN A 9 -2.47 20.28 -16.10
CA ASN A 9 -2.42 18.83 -15.89
C ASN A 9 -1.09 18.39 -15.31
N VAL A 10 0.03 18.93 -15.80
CA VAL A 10 1.37 18.67 -15.25
C VAL A 10 1.44 19.09 -13.78
N LEU A 11 0.96 20.30 -13.45
CA LEU A 11 0.91 20.77 -12.06
C LEU A 11 0.01 19.88 -11.20
N PHE A 12 -1.14 19.45 -11.71
CA PHE A 12 -2.07 18.58 -11.00
C PHE A 12 -1.41 17.24 -10.62
N VAL A 13 -0.74 16.58 -11.57
CA VAL A 13 -0.03 15.33 -11.32
C VAL A 13 1.17 15.53 -10.39
N LEU A 14 1.90 16.65 -10.52
CA LEU A 14 3.02 16.98 -9.62
C LEU A 14 2.54 17.16 -8.17
N LEU A 15 1.45 17.87 -7.95
CA LEU A 15 0.85 17.97 -6.61
C LEU A 15 0.45 16.59 -6.07
N GLY A 16 -0.09 15.72 -6.91
CA GLY A 16 -0.37 14.33 -6.57
C GLY A 16 0.89 13.60 -6.11
N ALA A 17 1.96 13.68 -6.88
CA ALA A 17 3.25 13.07 -6.52
C ALA A 17 3.78 13.55 -5.16
N ILE A 18 3.70 14.87 -4.89
CA ILE A 18 4.12 15.47 -3.61
C ILE A 18 3.22 15.00 -2.47
N MET A 19 1.90 14.93 -2.66
CA MET A 19 0.97 14.45 -1.64
C MET A 19 1.20 12.97 -1.31
N VAL A 20 1.44 12.13 -2.32
CA VAL A 20 1.73 10.70 -2.10
C VAL A 20 3.14 10.50 -1.52
N LEU A 21 4.12 11.33 -1.87
CA LEU A 21 5.40 11.36 -1.16
C LEU A 21 5.21 11.66 0.33
N ALA A 22 4.35 12.62 0.69
CA ALA A 22 4.04 12.92 2.08
C ALA A 22 3.37 11.73 2.81
N MET A 23 2.67 10.83 2.11
CA MET A 23 2.13 9.60 2.71
C MET A 23 3.23 8.69 3.29
N HIS A 24 4.47 8.75 2.79
CA HIS A 24 5.57 7.97 3.37
C HIS A 24 5.90 8.43 4.80
N ALA A 25 5.77 9.72 5.10
CA ALA A 25 5.81 10.20 6.49
C ALA A 25 4.61 9.65 7.29
N GLY A 26 3.43 9.58 6.67
CA GLY A 26 2.26 8.94 7.27
C GLY A 26 2.49 7.47 7.64
N PHE A 27 3.05 6.67 6.73
CA PHE A 27 3.44 5.28 7.02
C PHE A 27 4.45 5.20 8.18
N ALA A 28 5.47 6.06 8.17
CA ALA A 28 6.48 6.10 9.21
C ALA A 28 5.86 6.38 10.59
N PHE A 29 5.01 7.40 10.73
CA PHE A 29 4.37 7.74 12.00
C PHE A 29 3.30 6.73 12.43
N LEU A 30 2.56 6.12 11.50
CA LEU A 30 1.63 5.03 11.79
C LEU A 30 2.39 3.82 12.37
N GLU A 31 3.52 3.44 11.75
CA GLU A 31 4.37 2.35 12.22
C GLU A 31 5.01 2.68 13.58
N VAL A 32 5.60 3.88 13.76
CA VAL A 32 6.16 4.36 15.04
C VAL A 32 5.15 4.32 16.17
N GLY A 33 3.91 4.73 15.89
CA GLY A 33 2.84 4.70 16.89
C GLY A 33 2.42 3.28 17.27
N THR A 34 2.61 2.30 16.38
CA THR A 34 2.16 0.92 16.57
C THR A 34 3.23 0.02 17.18
N VAL A 35 4.49 0.08 16.70
CA VAL A 35 5.58 -0.78 17.18
C VAL A 35 5.95 -0.50 18.63
N ARG A 36 6.56 -1.48 19.32
CA ARG A 36 7.12 -1.25 20.66
C ARG A 36 8.21 -0.18 20.63
N ARG A 37 8.33 0.61 21.71
CA ARG A 37 9.24 1.77 21.81
C ARG A 37 10.66 1.52 21.36
N LYS A 38 11.17 0.33 21.59
CA LYS A 38 12.53 -0.12 21.22
C LYS A 38 12.75 -0.37 19.71
N ASN A 39 11.75 -0.06 18.88
CA ASN A 39 11.77 -0.26 17.43
C ASN A 39 11.32 1.00 16.65
N GLN A 40 11.19 2.14 17.33
CA GLN A 40 10.65 3.38 16.73
C GLN A 40 11.64 4.06 15.78
N VAL A 41 12.93 4.08 16.13
CA VAL A 41 13.99 4.62 15.26
C VAL A 41 14.07 3.79 13.97
N ASN A 42 14.05 2.46 14.11
CA ASN A 42 14.09 1.58 12.96
C ASN A 42 12.89 1.77 12.01
N ALA A 43 11.68 2.01 12.56
CA ALA A 43 10.50 2.29 11.74
C ALA A 43 10.69 3.55 10.90
N LEU A 44 11.18 4.65 11.50
CA LEU A 44 11.45 5.91 10.78
C LEU A 44 12.51 5.76 9.70
N VAL A 45 13.67 5.19 10.06
CA VAL A 45 14.80 5.05 9.14
C VAL A 45 14.45 4.11 7.99
N LYS A 46 13.79 2.99 8.29
CA LYS A 46 13.42 1.98 7.29
C LYS A 46 12.52 2.55 6.20
N ILE A 47 11.46 3.28 6.54
CA ILE A 47 10.55 3.87 5.55
C ILE A 47 11.28 4.85 4.62
N MET A 48 12.17 5.69 5.17
CA MET A 48 12.96 6.64 4.36
C MET A 48 13.93 5.92 3.43
N VAL A 49 14.60 4.88 3.91
CA VAL A 49 15.57 4.12 3.09
C VAL A 49 14.86 3.24 2.07
N ASP A 50 13.74 2.61 2.42
CA ASP A 50 12.90 1.85 1.48
C ASP A 50 12.42 2.75 0.32
N PHE A 51 12.01 4.01 0.60
CA PHE A 51 11.69 4.98 -0.45
C PHE A 51 12.87 5.27 -1.36
N SER A 52 14.06 5.45 -0.79
CA SER A 52 15.28 5.72 -1.56
C SER A 52 15.68 4.55 -2.46
N ILE A 53 15.63 3.32 -1.93
CA ILE A 53 15.91 2.10 -2.71
C ILE A 53 14.84 1.89 -3.78
N SER A 54 13.56 2.16 -3.47
CA SER A 54 12.46 2.10 -4.44
C SER A 54 12.69 3.07 -5.60
N THR A 55 13.15 4.29 -5.31
CA THR A 55 13.46 5.30 -6.32
C THR A 55 14.52 4.79 -7.28
N ILE A 56 15.61 4.23 -6.75
CA ILE A 56 16.70 3.67 -7.56
C ILE A 56 16.20 2.47 -8.39
N ALA A 57 15.51 1.52 -7.77
CA ALA A 57 15.02 0.33 -8.45
C ALA A 57 14.03 0.67 -9.57
N TYR A 58 13.11 1.60 -9.30
CA TYR A 58 12.08 1.99 -10.26
C TYR A 58 12.64 2.84 -11.39
N PHE A 59 13.60 3.75 -11.10
CA PHE A 59 14.27 4.57 -12.09
C PHE A 59 15.07 3.74 -13.10
N PHE A 60 15.88 2.79 -12.62
CA PHE A 60 16.76 2.02 -13.48
C PHE A 60 16.09 0.82 -14.13
N ILE A 61 15.05 0.24 -13.52
CA ILE A 61 14.47 -1.03 -13.95
C ILE A 61 12.95 -0.95 -14.04
N GLY A 62 12.26 -0.62 -12.94
CA GLY A 62 10.82 -0.82 -12.81
C GLY A 62 10.00 -0.05 -13.84
N TYR A 63 10.32 1.22 -14.08
CA TYR A 63 9.59 2.02 -15.06
C TYR A 63 9.76 1.48 -16.50
N SER A 64 10.94 0.97 -16.82
CA SER A 64 11.16 0.29 -18.11
C SER A 64 10.40 -1.03 -18.22
N VAL A 65 10.27 -1.78 -17.11
CA VAL A 65 9.47 -3.02 -17.08
C VAL A 65 7.98 -2.71 -17.28
N ALA A 66 7.46 -1.66 -16.62
CA ALA A 66 6.05 -1.30 -16.70
C ALA A 66 5.67 -0.56 -18.00
N TYR A 67 6.53 0.33 -18.51
CA TYR A 67 6.18 1.27 -19.58
C TYR A 67 7.11 1.23 -20.80
N GLY A 68 8.19 0.46 -20.75
CA GLY A 68 9.19 0.44 -21.83
C GLY A 68 10.01 1.72 -21.95
N ILE A 69 9.98 2.61 -20.94
CA ILE A 69 10.61 3.93 -20.96
C ILE A 69 11.78 3.95 -19.95
N GLY A 70 12.92 4.52 -20.36
CA GLY A 70 14.06 4.77 -19.50
C GLY A 70 14.46 6.24 -19.51
N PHE A 71 15.26 6.65 -18.55
CA PHE A 71 15.68 8.03 -18.34
C PHE A 71 17.21 8.24 -18.42
N LEU A 72 17.93 7.27 -19.00
CA LEU A 72 19.38 7.33 -19.19
C LEU A 72 19.74 8.13 -20.46
N GLU A 73 19.16 9.33 -20.58
CA GLU A 73 19.31 10.26 -21.68
C GLU A 73 19.92 11.58 -21.17
N GLY A 74 20.42 12.42 -22.07
CA GLY A 74 20.93 13.76 -21.72
C GLY A 74 19.82 14.65 -21.16
N ALA A 75 20.18 15.57 -20.25
CA ALA A 75 19.24 16.47 -19.58
C ALA A 75 18.41 17.31 -20.56
N GLU A 76 19.00 17.72 -21.69
CA GLU A 76 18.28 18.46 -22.75
C GLU A 76 17.15 17.64 -23.35
N VAL A 77 17.37 16.33 -23.60
CA VAL A 77 16.36 15.41 -24.14
C VAL A 77 15.24 15.20 -23.12
N LEU A 78 15.60 15.00 -21.85
CA LEU A 78 14.62 14.84 -20.77
C LEU A 78 13.78 16.10 -20.58
N ALA A 79 14.39 17.29 -20.63
CA ALA A 79 13.69 18.56 -20.48
C ALA A 79 12.75 18.87 -21.67
N ALA A 80 13.10 18.42 -22.89
CA ALA A 80 12.30 18.66 -24.09
C ALA A 80 10.96 17.89 -24.12
N LYS A 81 10.77 16.90 -23.25
CA LYS A 81 9.53 16.09 -23.14
C LYS A 81 8.40 16.80 -22.36
N ASN A 82 8.36 18.13 -22.35
CA ASN A 82 7.37 18.98 -21.65
C ASN A 82 7.17 18.69 -20.15
N GLY A 83 8.11 18.00 -19.52
CA GLY A 83 8.08 17.67 -18.10
C GLY A 83 7.00 16.64 -17.69
N TYR A 84 6.03 16.31 -18.54
CA TYR A 84 4.92 15.41 -18.18
C TYR A 84 5.41 14.00 -17.85
N GLU A 85 6.27 13.41 -18.70
CA GLU A 85 6.76 12.03 -18.48
C GLU A 85 7.60 11.91 -17.20
N LEU A 86 8.42 12.91 -16.89
CA LEU A 86 9.20 12.95 -15.64
C LEU A 86 8.29 13.11 -14.40
N VAL A 87 7.25 13.94 -14.53
CA VAL A 87 6.27 14.13 -13.44
C VAL A 87 5.41 12.88 -13.27
N LYS A 88 5.01 12.22 -14.36
CA LYS A 88 4.31 10.93 -14.33
C LYS A 88 5.18 9.85 -13.69
N PHE A 89 6.46 9.77 -14.05
CA PHE A 89 7.42 8.89 -13.38
C PHE A 89 7.45 9.15 -11.87
N PHE A 90 7.59 10.41 -11.44
CA PHE A 90 7.60 10.74 -10.01
C PHE A 90 6.30 10.32 -9.32
N PHE A 91 5.15 10.56 -9.95
CA PHE A 91 3.85 10.15 -9.41
C PHE A 91 3.77 8.62 -9.25
N LEU A 92 4.09 7.85 -10.29
CA LEU A 92 4.04 6.39 -10.27
C LEU A 92 5.13 5.75 -9.39
N LEU A 93 6.31 6.38 -9.30
CA LEU A 93 7.34 6.01 -8.32
C LEU A 93 6.78 6.01 -6.89
N THR A 94 5.99 7.03 -6.51
CA THR A 94 5.43 7.09 -5.15
C THR A 94 4.45 5.95 -4.88
N PHE A 95 3.79 5.42 -5.89
CA PHE A 95 2.96 4.22 -5.82
C PHE A 95 3.79 2.95 -5.66
N ALA A 96 4.82 2.80 -6.48
CA ALA A 96 5.77 1.70 -6.39
C ALA A 96 6.44 1.63 -5.00
N ALA A 97 6.85 2.78 -4.46
CA ALA A 97 7.47 2.89 -3.14
C ALA A 97 6.49 2.64 -1.98
N ALA A 98 5.17 2.74 -2.20
CA ALA A 98 4.17 2.33 -1.20
C ALA A 98 4.21 0.82 -0.93
N ILE A 99 4.64 -0.02 -1.88
CA ILE A 99 4.74 -1.48 -1.69
C ILE A 99 5.63 -1.85 -0.51
N PRO A 100 6.93 -1.48 -0.46
CA PRO A 100 7.77 -1.79 0.69
C PRO A 100 7.32 -1.06 1.97
N ALA A 101 6.74 0.14 1.89
CA ALA A 101 6.19 0.83 3.05
C ALA A 101 5.03 0.04 3.69
N ILE A 102 4.14 -0.57 2.90
CA ILE A 102 3.10 -1.49 3.37
C ILE A 102 3.73 -2.74 4.01
N ILE A 103 4.66 -3.39 3.31
CA ILE A 103 5.32 -4.61 3.80
C ILE A 103 6.02 -4.35 5.13
N SER A 104 6.66 -3.19 5.29
CA SER A 104 7.35 -2.75 6.49
C SER A 104 6.51 -2.96 7.76
N GLY A 105 5.25 -2.55 7.74
CA GLY A 105 4.33 -2.71 8.87
C GLY A 105 4.08 -4.16 9.26
N GLY A 106 4.04 -5.08 8.30
CA GLY A 106 3.79 -6.51 8.56
C GLY A 106 4.98 -7.21 9.23
N ILE A 107 6.20 -6.89 8.80
CA ILE A 107 7.45 -7.54 9.24
C ILE A 107 8.15 -6.80 10.36
N ALA A 108 7.59 -5.70 10.84
CA ALA A 108 8.17 -4.84 11.85
C ALA A 108 8.69 -5.61 13.07
N GLU A 109 9.67 -5.03 13.77
CA GLU A 109 10.26 -5.50 15.02
C GLU A 109 11.18 -6.73 14.94
N ARG A 110 11.20 -7.49 13.83
CA ARG A 110 12.01 -8.73 13.72
C ARG A 110 12.69 -8.94 12.37
N ALA A 111 12.42 -8.12 11.38
CA ALA A 111 13.09 -8.23 10.08
C ALA A 111 14.49 -7.62 10.14
N LYS A 112 15.47 -8.29 9.49
CA LYS A 112 16.79 -7.74 9.25
C LYS A 112 16.71 -6.57 8.27
N PHE A 113 17.48 -5.52 8.53
CA PHE A 113 17.43 -4.27 7.77
C PHE A 113 17.90 -4.44 6.32
N ASN A 114 19.14 -4.88 6.10
CA ASN A 114 19.72 -5.00 4.75
C ASN A 114 18.99 -6.03 3.87
N PRO A 115 18.60 -7.23 4.35
CA PRO A 115 17.78 -8.16 3.58
C PRO A 115 16.43 -7.57 3.14
N GLN A 116 15.82 -6.72 3.97
CA GLN A 116 14.60 -6.00 3.59
C GLN A 116 14.87 -5.04 2.42
N LEU A 117 15.96 -4.28 2.43
CA LEU A 117 16.31 -3.38 1.33
C LEU A 117 16.56 -4.14 0.02
N ALA A 118 17.17 -5.33 0.09
CA ALA A 118 17.32 -6.18 -1.08
C ALA A 118 15.96 -6.67 -1.61
N ALA A 119 15.03 -7.01 -0.72
CA ALA A 119 13.66 -7.36 -1.10
C ALA A 119 12.95 -6.17 -1.76
N THR A 120 13.05 -4.97 -1.18
CA THR A 120 12.53 -3.72 -1.75
C THR A 120 13.01 -3.51 -3.18
N PHE A 121 14.32 -3.64 -3.42
CA PHE A 121 14.90 -3.48 -4.76
C PHE A 121 14.30 -4.45 -5.78
N LEU A 122 14.20 -5.74 -5.42
CA LEU A 122 13.67 -6.77 -6.31
C LEU A 122 12.16 -6.64 -6.54
N LEU A 123 11.41 -6.31 -5.50
CA LEU A 123 9.95 -6.14 -5.61
C LEU A 123 9.58 -4.94 -6.46
N VAL A 124 10.23 -3.80 -6.24
CA VAL A 124 9.96 -2.54 -6.96
C VAL A 124 10.61 -2.53 -8.35
N GLY A 125 11.71 -3.26 -8.54
CA GLY A 125 12.34 -3.39 -9.86
C GLY A 125 11.61 -4.34 -10.81
N PHE A 126 10.97 -5.39 -10.29
CA PHE A 126 10.46 -6.48 -11.15
C PHE A 126 9.02 -6.90 -10.84
N VAL A 127 8.68 -7.23 -9.59
CA VAL A 127 7.39 -7.87 -9.27
C VAL A 127 6.22 -6.89 -9.42
N TYR A 128 6.32 -5.73 -8.77
CA TYR A 128 5.31 -4.70 -8.87
C TYR A 128 5.15 -4.16 -10.30
N PRO A 129 6.22 -3.72 -10.98
CA PRO A 129 6.08 -3.16 -12.33
C PRO A 129 5.62 -4.16 -13.38
N PHE A 130 5.83 -5.46 -13.17
CA PHE A 130 5.23 -6.48 -14.03
C PHE A 130 3.70 -6.39 -14.02
N PHE A 131 3.07 -6.36 -12.85
CA PHE A 131 1.61 -6.28 -12.76
C PHE A 131 1.08 -4.88 -13.07
N GLU A 132 1.81 -3.84 -12.72
CA GLU A 132 1.54 -2.47 -13.13
C GLU A 132 1.44 -2.36 -14.66
N GLY A 133 2.40 -2.93 -15.39
CA GLY A 133 2.41 -2.97 -16.85
C GLY A 133 1.25 -3.76 -17.44
N VAL A 134 0.83 -4.86 -16.81
CA VAL A 134 -0.37 -5.61 -17.19
C VAL A 134 -1.62 -4.75 -17.03
N ALA A 135 -1.80 -4.11 -15.88
CA ALA A 135 -3.04 -3.43 -15.54
C ALA A 135 -3.18 -2.06 -16.21
N TRP A 136 -2.10 -1.26 -16.26
CA TRP A 136 -2.13 0.14 -16.67
C TRP A 136 -1.45 0.42 -18.01
N ASN A 137 -0.65 -0.52 -18.53
CA ASN A 137 0.04 -0.37 -19.83
C ASN A 137 -0.26 -1.50 -20.84
N HIS A 138 -1.28 -2.30 -20.58
CA HIS A 138 -1.79 -3.35 -21.50
C HIS A 138 -0.73 -4.39 -21.96
N HIS A 139 0.29 -4.62 -21.13
CA HIS A 139 1.31 -5.61 -21.46
C HIS A 139 0.71 -7.02 -21.55
N TYR A 140 1.27 -7.83 -22.42
CA TYR A 140 0.98 -9.25 -22.61
C TYR A 140 -0.43 -9.57 -23.13
N GLY A 141 -1.19 -8.58 -23.63
CA GLY A 141 -2.52 -8.79 -24.22
C GLY A 141 -3.61 -9.26 -23.27
N ILE A 142 -3.40 -9.16 -21.94
CA ILE A 142 -4.35 -9.62 -20.94
C ILE A 142 -5.58 -8.72 -20.90
N GLN A 143 -5.42 -7.40 -21.00
CA GLN A 143 -6.52 -6.44 -21.01
C GLN A 143 -7.37 -6.60 -22.28
N GLU A 144 -6.75 -6.78 -23.43
CA GLU A 144 -7.41 -7.04 -24.71
C GLU A 144 -8.20 -8.36 -24.68
N TRP A 145 -7.62 -9.40 -24.10
CA TRP A 145 -8.28 -10.68 -23.93
C TRP A 145 -9.50 -10.57 -23.00
N LEU A 146 -9.39 -9.87 -21.86
CA LEU A 146 -10.51 -9.63 -20.96
C LEU A 146 -11.63 -8.86 -21.64
N LYS A 147 -11.28 -7.79 -22.37
CA LYS A 147 -12.24 -6.99 -23.13
C LYS A 147 -12.97 -7.81 -24.20
N ALA A 148 -12.25 -8.60 -24.98
CA ALA A 148 -12.81 -9.46 -26.02
C ALA A 148 -13.72 -10.56 -25.45
N SER A 149 -13.36 -11.14 -24.29
CA SER A 149 -14.06 -12.27 -23.69
C SER A 149 -15.24 -11.85 -22.81
N TYR A 150 -15.15 -10.71 -22.11
CA TYR A 150 -16.10 -10.31 -21.08
C TYR A 150 -16.63 -8.88 -21.23
N GLY A 151 -16.34 -8.22 -22.34
CA GLY A 151 -16.87 -6.92 -22.74
C GLY A 151 -16.07 -5.72 -22.25
N PHE A 152 -15.38 -5.85 -21.11
CA PHE A 152 -14.56 -4.77 -20.53
C PHE A 152 -13.24 -5.32 -19.96
N GLU A 153 -12.27 -4.44 -19.92
CA GLU A 153 -10.95 -4.66 -19.30
C GLU A 153 -11.05 -4.80 -17.76
N PHE A 154 -9.99 -5.25 -17.13
CA PHE A 154 -9.80 -5.12 -15.69
C PHE A 154 -9.58 -3.63 -15.37
N HIS A 155 -10.43 -3.07 -14.52
CA HIS A 155 -10.42 -1.67 -14.14
C HIS A 155 -9.87 -1.50 -12.72
N ASP A 156 -8.75 -0.82 -12.59
CA ASP A 156 -8.17 -0.43 -11.30
C ASP A 156 -7.63 0.99 -11.41
N PHE A 157 -8.52 1.98 -11.15
CA PHE A 157 -8.28 3.38 -11.44
C PHE A 157 -7.05 3.96 -10.74
N ALA A 158 -6.92 3.70 -9.44
CA ALA A 158 -5.83 4.22 -8.62
C ALA A 158 -5.09 3.15 -7.81
N GLY A 159 -5.32 1.85 -8.03
CA GLY A 159 -4.47 0.80 -7.48
C GLY A 159 -4.97 0.12 -6.21
N SER A 160 -6.28 -0.13 -6.05
CA SER A 160 -6.75 -1.06 -5.01
C SER A 160 -6.01 -2.40 -5.09
N VAL A 161 -5.85 -2.93 -6.30
CA VAL A 161 -5.17 -4.21 -6.54
C VAL A 161 -3.71 -3.99 -6.90
N VAL A 162 -3.42 -3.11 -7.88
CA VAL A 162 -2.06 -2.85 -8.39
C VAL A 162 -1.11 -2.43 -7.29
N VAL A 163 -1.57 -1.65 -6.31
CA VAL A 163 -0.73 -1.16 -5.20
C VAL A 163 -1.06 -1.87 -3.90
N HIS A 164 -2.30 -1.73 -3.42
CA HIS A 164 -2.63 -2.15 -2.06
C HIS A 164 -2.74 -3.67 -1.92
N ALA A 165 -3.49 -4.36 -2.77
CA ALA A 165 -3.52 -5.82 -2.74
C ALA A 165 -2.12 -6.39 -3.00
N MET A 166 -1.40 -5.88 -3.99
CA MET A 166 -0.02 -6.28 -4.27
C MET A 166 0.85 -6.19 -3.02
N GLY A 167 0.94 -5.01 -2.38
CA GLY A 167 1.73 -4.81 -1.17
C GLY A 167 1.29 -5.71 -0.01
N GLY A 168 -0.02 -5.81 0.24
CA GLY A 168 -0.57 -6.61 1.34
C GLY A 168 -0.36 -8.13 1.17
N TRP A 169 -0.51 -8.68 -0.04
CA TRP A 169 -0.30 -10.10 -0.29
C TRP A 169 1.19 -10.47 -0.34
N VAL A 170 2.07 -9.59 -0.83
CA VAL A 170 3.54 -9.76 -0.67
C VAL A 170 3.90 -9.74 0.81
N ALA A 171 3.32 -8.83 1.60
CA ALA A 171 3.54 -8.76 3.04
C ALA A 171 3.14 -10.05 3.76
N LEU A 172 2.01 -10.65 3.38
CA LEU A 172 1.58 -11.95 3.94
C LEU A 172 2.64 -13.02 3.70
N ALA A 173 3.18 -13.14 2.49
CA ALA A 173 4.25 -14.09 2.18
C ALA A 173 5.50 -13.82 3.04
N ALA A 174 5.91 -12.56 3.17
CA ALA A 174 7.04 -12.15 4.00
C ALA A 174 6.82 -12.49 5.49
N VAL A 175 5.63 -12.18 6.03
CA VAL A 175 5.25 -12.47 7.43
C VAL A 175 5.26 -13.96 7.72
N ILE A 176 4.73 -14.79 6.82
CA ILE A 176 4.74 -16.26 6.94
C ILE A 176 6.19 -16.79 6.95
N LEU A 177 7.03 -16.33 6.01
CA LEU A 177 8.42 -16.76 5.92
C LEU A 177 9.27 -16.31 7.12
N LEU A 178 8.97 -15.15 7.68
CA LEU A 178 9.66 -14.55 8.82
C LEU A 178 9.26 -15.20 10.15
N GLY A 179 7.99 -15.58 10.30
CA GLY A 179 7.41 -16.10 11.52
C GLY A 179 7.00 -15.03 12.53
N ALA A 180 6.41 -15.46 13.63
CA ALA A 180 5.92 -14.57 14.68
C ALA A 180 7.06 -14.00 15.55
N ARG A 181 6.83 -12.80 16.13
CA ARG A 181 7.75 -12.21 17.14
C ARG A 181 7.90 -13.13 18.34
N HIS A 182 9.08 -13.11 18.94
CA HIS A 182 9.33 -13.89 20.16
C HIS A 182 8.35 -13.48 21.27
N GLY A 183 7.74 -14.49 21.90
CA GLY A 183 6.78 -14.30 22.97
C GLY A 183 5.38 -13.85 22.52
N ARG A 184 5.11 -13.69 21.21
CA ARG A 184 3.80 -13.32 20.71
C ARG A 184 2.73 -14.37 20.97
N TYR A 185 3.10 -15.63 20.80
CA TYR A 185 2.22 -16.78 21.02
C TYR A 185 2.82 -17.72 22.08
N GLY A 186 2.07 -17.99 23.15
CA GLY A 186 2.44 -18.94 24.18
C GLY A 186 2.35 -20.40 23.68
N LYS A 187 3.07 -21.31 24.33
CA LYS A 187 2.99 -22.76 24.06
C LYS A 187 1.59 -23.32 24.33
N ASP A 188 0.83 -22.68 25.19
CA ASP A 188 -0.57 -22.97 25.51
C ASP A 188 -1.58 -22.38 24.51
N GLY A 189 -1.08 -21.74 23.44
CA GLY A 189 -1.89 -21.10 22.41
C GLY A 189 -2.40 -19.69 22.79
N ARG A 190 -2.04 -19.13 23.95
CA ARG A 190 -2.40 -17.77 24.31
C ARG A 190 -1.72 -16.75 23.39
N VAL A 191 -2.45 -15.67 23.11
CA VAL A 191 -1.94 -14.52 22.37
C VAL A 191 -1.55 -13.45 23.37
N HIS A 192 -0.27 -13.08 23.39
CA HIS A 192 0.20 -11.99 24.23
C HIS A 192 0.00 -10.66 23.45
N ALA A 193 -0.84 -9.79 24.00
CA ALA A 193 -1.15 -8.51 23.36
C ALA A 193 0.10 -7.61 23.32
N HIS A 194 0.33 -6.98 22.18
CA HIS A 194 1.29 -5.89 22.02
C HIS A 194 0.49 -4.66 21.54
N PRO A 195 -0.08 -3.86 22.47
CA PRO A 195 -0.83 -2.67 22.09
C PRO A 195 0.07 -1.62 21.43
N PRO A 196 -0.50 -0.70 20.64
CA PRO A 196 0.24 0.43 20.10
C PRO A 196 0.98 1.20 21.19
N SER A 197 2.24 1.55 20.92
CA SER A 197 3.11 2.21 21.93
C SER A 197 2.85 3.70 22.05
N ASN A 198 2.29 4.35 21.02
CA ASN A 198 2.04 5.78 20.98
C ASN A 198 0.83 6.12 20.10
N ILE A 199 -0.35 6.23 20.70
CA ILE A 199 -1.60 6.55 19.98
C ILE A 199 -1.54 7.91 19.28
N PRO A 200 -1.00 9.01 19.86
CA PRO A 200 -0.83 10.28 19.13
C PRO A 200 -0.05 10.17 17.83
N PHE A 201 1.06 9.41 17.79
CA PHE A 201 1.82 9.22 16.56
C PHE A 201 1.08 8.31 15.56
N LEU A 202 0.41 7.27 16.03
CA LEU A 202 -0.46 6.43 15.19
C LEU A 202 -1.55 7.31 14.53
N ALA A 203 -2.23 8.15 15.30
CA ALA A 203 -3.26 9.06 14.80
C ALA A 203 -2.69 10.06 13.79
N LEU A 204 -1.53 10.67 14.09
CA LEU A 204 -0.84 11.58 13.17
C LEU A 204 -0.51 10.90 11.84
N GLY A 205 0.04 9.69 11.89
CA GLY A 205 0.33 8.90 10.69
C GLY A 205 -0.92 8.62 9.87
N ALA A 206 -2.00 8.19 10.53
CA ALA A 206 -3.28 7.94 9.87
C ALA A 206 -3.84 9.20 9.19
N TRP A 207 -3.77 10.38 9.83
CA TRP A 207 -4.21 11.64 9.24
C TRP A 207 -3.35 12.07 8.04
N ILE A 208 -2.02 11.97 8.13
CA ILE A 208 -1.14 12.27 6.99
C ILE A 208 -1.46 11.36 5.81
N LEU A 209 -1.63 10.06 6.04
CA LEU A 209 -2.04 9.09 5.03
C LEU A 209 -3.38 9.48 4.41
N THR A 210 -4.38 9.79 5.23
CA THR A 210 -5.72 10.17 4.80
C THR A 210 -5.70 11.40 3.88
N VAL A 211 -4.96 12.45 4.24
CA VAL A 211 -4.81 13.67 3.42
C VAL A 211 -4.07 13.35 2.11
N GLY A 212 -2.95 12.62 2.19
CA GLY A 212 -2.15 12.25 1.02
C GLY A 212 -2.91 11.37 0.03
N TRP A 213 -3.90 10.61 0.51
CA TRP A 213 -4.73 9.74 -0.34
C TRP A 213 -5.59 10.49 -1.37
N PHE A 214 -5.92 11.75 -1.11
CA PHE A 214 -6.55 12.59 -2.15
C PHE A 214 -5.58 12.87 -3.29
N GLY A 215 -4.28 13.00 -3.03
CA GLY A 215 -3.25 12.99 -4.06
C GLY A 215 -3.20 11.67 -4.82
N PHE A 216 -3.29 10.56 -4.10
CA PHE A 216 -3.28 9.22 -4.67
C PHE A 216 -4.47 8.97 -5.60
N ASN A 217 -5.70 9.16 -5.12
CA ASN A 217 -6.91 8.86 -5.88
C ASN A 217 -7.26 9.97 -6.90
N VAL A 218 -7.39 11.23 -6.44
CA VAL A 218 -7.91 12.31 -7.29
C VAL A 218 -6.97 12.63 -8.44
N MET A 219 -5.64 12.66 -8.15
CA MET A 219 -4.65 12.96 -9.18
C MET A 219 -4.39 11.80 -10.15
N SER A 220 -4.88 10.59 -9.87
CA SER A 220 -4.92 9.49 -10.85
C SER A 220 -5.81 9.79 -12.05
N ALA A 221 -6.72 10.77 -11.95
CA ALA A 221 -7.45 11.31 -13.09
C ALA A 221 -6.54 12.00 -14.14
N GLN A 222 -5.31 12.37 -13.77
CA GLN A 222 -4.30 13.05 -14.60
C GLN A 222 -4.77 14.39 -15.20
N THR A 223 -5.96 14.83 -14.86
CA THR A 223 -6.59 16.08 -15.30
C THR A 223 -7.44 16.66 -14.18
N LEU A 224 -7.49 18.00 -14.12
CA LEU A 224 -8.32 18.72 -13.16
C LEU A 224 -9.82 18.66 -13.48
N THR A 225 -10.17 18.31 -14.71
CA THR A 225 -11.55 18.22 -15.21
C THR A 225 -12.04 16.78 -15.28
N GLY A 226 -13.29 16.60 -15.70
CA GLY A 226 -13.88 15.27 -15.87
C GLY A 226 -14.22 14.59 -14.55
N VAL A 227 -13.65 13.42 -14.29
CA VAL A 227 -14.01 12.57 -13.13
C VAL A 227 -13.37 13.00 -11.80
N SER A 228 -12.42 13.93 -11.79
CA SER A 228 -11.66 14.29 -10.59
C SER A 228 -12.54 14.69 -9.39
N GLY A 229 -13.62 15.43 -9.64
CA GLY A 229 -14.61 15.81 -8.62
C GLY A 229 -15.37 14.60 -8.07
N LEU A 230 -15.75 13.65 -8.92
CA LEU A 230 -16.39 12.40 -8.51
C LEU A 230 -15.45 11.54 -7.67
N VAL A 231 -14.20 11.41 -8.10
CA VAL A 231 -13.14 10.68 -7.38
C VAL A 231 -12.92 11.27 -5.98
N ALA A 232 -12.90 12.61 -5.86
CA ALA A 232 -12.73 13.27 -4.56
C ALA A 232 -13.88 12.94 -3.60
N ILE A 233 -15.12 13.03 -4.06
CA ILE A 233 -16.32 12.71 -3.24
C ILE A 233 -16.36 11.22 -2.92
N ASN A 234 -16.09 10.33 -3.86
CA ASN A 234 -16.07 8.89 -3.62
C ASN A 234 -14.97 8.49 -2.62
N SER A 235 -13.81 9.11 -2.70
CA SER A 235 -12.73 8.91 -1.71
C SER A 235 -13.18 9.35 -0.31
N LEU A 236 -13.82 10.53 -0.19
CA LEU A 236 -14.36 11.02 1.07
C LEU A 236 -15.44 10.09 1.64
N MET A 237 -16.37 9.65 0.81
CA MET A 237 -17.46 8.75 1.24
C MET A 237 -16.92 7.40 1.71
N ALA A 238 -15.95 6.83 1.00
CA ALA A 238 -15.33 5.57 1.39
C ALA A 238 -14.48 5.69 2.66
N LEU A 239 -13.76 6.79 2.84
CA LEU A 239 -13.04 7.15 4.07
C LEU A 239 -14.00 7.13 5.28
N VAL A 240 -15.13 7.85 5.17
CA VAL A 240 -16.16 7.91 6.22
C VAL A 240 -16.76 6.53 6.45
N GLY A 241 -17.09 5.81 5.38
CA GLY A 241 -17.61 4.44 5.46
C GLY A 241 -16.66 3.50 6.19
N GLY A 242 -15.37 3.52 5.83
CA GLY A 242 -14.34 2.71 6.47
C GLY A 242 -14.17 3.01 7.96
N THR A 243 -14.23 4.29 8.33
CA THR A 243 -14.21 4.73 9.73
C THR A 243 -15.38 4.17 10.52
N ILE A 244 -16.60 4.30 9.98
CA ILE A 244 -17.83 3.79 10.63
C ILE A 244 -17.78 2.26 10.75
N GLY A 245 -17.39 1.55 9.68
CA GLY A 245 -17.26 0.09 9.69
C GLY A 245 -16.27 -0.40 10.75
N ALA A 246 -15.09 0.23 10.81
CA ALA A 246 -14.06 -0.11 11.80
C ALA A 246 -14.48 0.27 13.23
N LEU A 247 -15.17 1.39 13.44
CA LEU A 247 -15.68 1.82 14.74
C LEU A 247 -16.66 0.79 15.31
N VAL A 248 -17.63 0.37 14.49
CA VAL A 248 -18.67 -0.59 14.90
C VAL A 248 -18.08 -1.97 15.19
N MET A 249 -17.28 -2.49 14.26
CA MET A 249 -16.68 -3.83 14.37
C MET A 249 -15.58 -3.89 15.44
N GLY A 250 -14.78 -2.81 15.56
CA GLY A 250 -13.64 -2.69 16.47
C GLY A 250 -13.99 -2.21 17.89
N LYS A 251 -15.26 -1.94 18.18
CA LYS A 251 -15.75 -1.55 19.52
C LYS A 251 -14.95 -0.38 20.12
N ASN A 252 -14.75 0.67 19.35
CA ASN A 252 -14.03 1.90 19.72
C ASN A 252 -12.52 1.72 19.98
N ASP A 253 -11.90 0.61 19.58
CA ASP A 253 -10.45 0.47 19.68
C ASP A 253 -9.76 1.53 18.80
N PRO A 254 -8.86 2.37 19.40
CA PRO A 254 -8.27 3.49 18.66
C PRO A 254 -7.37 3.03 17.50
N GLY A 255 -6.74 1.87 17.58
CA GLY A 255 -5.96 1.31 16.49
C GLY A 255 -6.84 0.99 15.28
N PHE A 256 -7.99 0.37 15.50
CA PHE A 256 -8.94 0.08 14.43
C PHE A 256 -9.60 1.34 13.89
N VAL A 257 -10.02 2.28 14.75
CA VAL A 257 -10.69 3.51 14.32
C VAL A 257 -9.79 4.38 13.43
N HIS A 258 -8.50 4.50 13.75
CA HIS A 258 -7.57 5.28 12.93
C HIS A 258 -7.16 4.57 11.64
N ASN A 259 -7.20 3.25 11.57
CA ASN A 259 -6.96 2.49 10.34
C ASN A 259 -8.24 2.32 9.49
N GLY A 260 -9.43 2.56 10.06
CA GLY A 260 -10.71 2.46 9.34
C GLY A 260 -10.80 3.33 8.08
N PRO A 261 -10.49 4.63 8.14
CA PRO A 261 -10.47 5.49 6.96
C PRO A 261 -9.52 4.96 5.88
N LEU A 262 -8.37 4.39 6.27
CA LEU A 262 -7.40 3.83 5.33
C LEU A 262 -7.98 2.58 4.64
N ALA A 263 -8.69 1.71 5.36
CA ALA A 263 -9.38 0.55 4.77
C ALA A 263 -10.38 0.97 3.69
N GLY A 264 -11.19 2.01 3.96
CA GLY A 264 -12.13 2.57 3.01
C GLY A 264 -11.44 3.15 1.78
N LEU A 265 -10.37 3.93 1.98
CA LEU A 265 -9.59 4.55 0.90
C LEU A 265 -8.89 3.50 0.04
N VAL A 266 -8.30 2.46 0.63
CA VAL A 266 -7.74 1.31 -0.10
C VAL A 266 -8.78 0.67 -1.01
N ALA A 267 -9.97 0.41 -0.48
CA ALA A 267 -11.00 -0.30 -1.23
C ALA A 267 -11.61 0.52 -2.36
N VAL A 268 -11.68 1.85 -2.23
CA VAL A 268 -12.29 2.68 -3.26
C VAL A 268 -11.35 3.04 -4.42
N CYS A 269 -10.03 2.85 -4.27
CA CYS A 269 -9.05 3.21 -5.29
C CYS A 269 -9.41 2.67 -6.68
N ALA A 270 -9.88 1.40 -6.78
CA ALA A 270 -10.17 0.78 -8.07
C ALA A 270 -11.36 1.37 -8.80
N GLY A 271 -12.37 1.86 -8.09
CA GLY A 271 -13.63 2.27 -8.70
C GLY A 271 -14.08 3.67 -8.33
N SER A 272 -13.20 4.50 -7.77
CA SER A 272 -13.55 5.86 -7.35
C SER A 272 -14.03 6.76 -8.48
N ASP A 273 -13.66 6.46 -9.71
CA ASP A 273 -14.07 7.18 -10.94
C ASP A 273 -15.38 6.67 -11.53
N VAL A 274 -15.83 5.46 -11.18
CA VAL A 274 -17.00 4.82 -11.82
C VAL A 274 -18.17 4.56 -10.87
N MET A 275 -17.98 4.64 -9.55
CA MET A 275 -19.02 4.38 -8.56
C MET A 275 -19.90 5.61 -8.30
N HIS A 276 -21.17 5.37 -7.92
CA HIS A 276 -21.97 6.38 -7.24
C HIS A 276 -21.45 6.59 -5.80
N PRO A 277 -21.54 7.81 -5.20
CA PRO A 277 -21.05 8.06 -3.83
C PRO A 277 -21.64 7.14 -2.76
N LEU A 278 -22.86 6.65 -2.89
CA LEU A 278 -23.43 5.64 -1.99
C LEU A 278 -22.77 4.28 -2.16
N GLY A 279 -22.36 3.90 -3.38
CA GLY A 279 -21.55 2.71 -3.64
C GLY A 279 -20.18 2.82 -2.99
N ALA A 280 -19.53 3.98 -3.08
CA ALA A 280 -18.25 4.26 -2.43
C ALA A 280 -18.37 4.20 -0.90
N LEU A 281 -19.43 4.79 -0.30
CA LEU A 281 -19.71 4.67 1.14
C LEU A 281 -19.85 3.20 1.56
N THR A 282 -20.64 2.42 0.82
CA THR A 282 -20.85 0.99 1.11
C THR A 282 -19.56 0.20 0.97
N THR A 283 -18.77 0.47 -0.07
CA THR A 283 -17.44 -0.13 -0.26
C THR A 283 -16.54 0.12 0.95
N GLY A 284 -16.55 1.35 1.47
CA GLY A 284 -15.81 1.75 2.66
C GLY A 284 -16.29 1.04 3.92
N VAL A 285 -17.60 1.00 4.18
CA VAL A 285 -18.18 0.31 5.37
C VAL A 285 -17.78 -1.16 5.39
N VAL A 286 -17.91 -1.85 4.26
CA VAL A 286 -17.51 -3.26 4.13
C VAL A 286 -16.02 -3.42 4.38
N ALA A 287 -15.18 -2.53 3.82
CA ALA A 287 -13.74 -2.57 4.02
C ALA A 287 -13.34 -2.39 5.50
N GLY A 288 -13.96 -1.43 6.22
CA GLY A 288 -13.70 -1.22 7.65
C GLY A 288 -14.06 -2.44 8.50
N ILE A 289 -15.21 -3.08 8.21
CA ILE A 289 -15.63 -4.34 8.87
C ILE A 289 -14.66 -5.48 8.53
N LEU A 290 -14.34 -5.65 7.25
CA LEU A 290 -13.45 -6.70 6.74
C LEU A 290 -12.05 -6.61 7.35
N PHE A 291 -11.51 -5.39 7.45
CA PHE A 291 -10.21 -5.13 8.06
C PHE A 291 -10.17 -5.63 9.52
N VAL A 292 -11.11 -5.20 10.35
CA VAL A 292 -11.13 -5.55 11.79
C VAL A 292 -11.36 -7.05 11.98
N TRP A 293 -12.31 -7.63 11.24
CA TRP A 293 -12.59 -9.06 11.28
C TRP A 293 -11.38 -9.89 10.89
N ALA A 294 -10.77 -9.58 9.75
CA ALA A 294 -9.63 -10.34 9.22
C ALA A 294 -8.37 -10.14 10.07
N PHE A 295 -8.12 -8.94 10.62
CA PHE A 295 -7.04 -8.69 11.58
C PHE A 295 -7.19 -9.63 12.79
N THR A 296 -8.38 -9.67 13.37
CA THR A 296 -8.66 -10.52 14.54
C THR A 296 -8.49 -12.01 14.22
N LEU A 297 -8.98 -12.43 13.05
CA LEU A 297 -8.85 -13.82 12.57
C LEU A 297 -7.37 -14.21 12.38
N THR A 298 -6.60 -13.37 11.70
CA THR A 298 -5.17 -13.58 11.38
C THR A 298 -4.35 -13.72 12.66
N GLN A 299 -4.50 -12.77 13.58
CA GLN A 299 -3.72 -12.72 14.81
C GLN A 299 -4.12 -13.82 15.80
N ASN A 300 -5.45 -14.02 16.02
CA ASN A 300 -5.91 -14.84 17.11
C ASN A 300 -6.12 -16.31 16.72
N ARG A 301 -6.62 -16.58 15.51
CA ARG A 301 -6.95 -17.94 15.07
C ARG A 301 -5.82 -18.56 14.23
N TRP A 302 -5.32 -17.83 13.24
CA TRP A 302 -4.27 -18.36 12.35
C TRP A 302 -2.86 -18.23 12.94
N LYS A 303 -2.69 -17.44 14.01
CA LYS A 303 -1.41 -17.20 14.67
C LYS A 303 -0.35 -16.66 13.70
N ILE A 304 -0.77 -15.85 12.74
CA ILE A 304 0.11 -15.12 11.83
C ILE A 304 0.33 -13.73 12.42
N ASP A 305 1.57 -13.40 12.77
CA ASP A 305 1.93 -12.14 13.44
C ASP A 305 2.22 -11.03 12.43
N ASP A 306 1.18 -10.54 11.79
CA ASP A 306 1.17 -9.34 10.96
C ASP A 306 1.03 -8.11 11.87
N VAL A 307 2.14 -7.39 12.13
CA VAL A 307 2.21 -6.44 13.26
C VAL A 307 1.18 -5.33 13.17
N LEU A 308 1.08 -4.67 12.02
CA LEU A 308 0.12 -3.59 11.77
C LEU A 308 -1.18 -4.09 11.12
N GLY A 309 -1.28 -5.37 10.78
CA GLY A 309 -2.42 -5.89 10.05
C GLY A 309 -2.45 -5.43 8.59
N VAL A 310 -1.29 -5.38 7.96
CA VAL A 310 -1.17 -4.86 6.58
C VAL A 310 -1.82 -5.77 5.56
N TRP A 311 -1.82 -7.09 5.78
CA TRP A 311 -2.55 -7.99 4.90
C TRP A 311 -4.08 -7.78 4.98
N PRO A 312 -4.73 -7.74 6.16
CA PRO A 312 -6.15 -7.38 6.23
C PRO A 312 -6.45 -6.00 5.65
N LEU A 313 -5.64 -5.00 6.00
CA LEU A 313 -5.87 -3.61 5.62
C LEU A 313 -5.67 -3.36 4.12
N HIS A 314 -4.54 -3.81 3.57
CA HIS A 314 -4.19 -3.56 2.18
C HIS A 314 -4.50 -4.76 1.27
N GLY A 315 -4.14 -5.97 1.69
CA GLY A 315 -4.32 -7.19 0.89
C GLY A 315 -5.78 -7.53 0.65
N LEU A 316 -6.57 -7.66 1.71
CA LEU A 316 -7.99 -8.01 1.59
C LEU A 316 -8.86 -6.83 1.20
N CYS A 317 -8.68 -5.65 1.80
CA CYS A 317 -9.48 -4.49 1.41
C CYS A 317 -9.14 -4.02 -0.01
N GLY A 318 -7.90 -4.21 -0.48
CA GLY A 318 -7.53 -3.95 -1.88
C GLY A 318 -8.19 -4.95 -2.85
N ALA A 319 -8.19 -6.23 -2.52
CA ALA A 319 -8.91 -7.25 -3.29
C ALA A 319 -10.42 -6.99 -3.31
N TRP A 320 -10.99 -6.63 -2.16
CA TRP A 320 -12.39 -6.18 -2.09
C TRP A 320 -12.64 -4.99 -3.00
N GLY A 321 -11.74 -4.01 -3.03
CA GLY A 321 -11.84 -2.82 -3.90
C GLY A 321 -11.90 -3.17 -5.39
N GLY A 322 -11.04 -4.09 -5.83
CA GLY A 322 -11.08 -4.60 -7.20
C GLY A 322 -12.43 -5.22 -7.56
N ILE A 323 -13.01 -6.01 -6.65
CA ILE A 323 -14.34 -6.62 -6.84
C ILE A 323 -15.45 -5.58 -6.76
N ALA A 324 -15.37 -4.66 -5.78
CA ALA A 324 -16.36 -3.60 -5.56
C ALA A 324 -16.51 -2.67 -6.78
N ALA A 325 -15.42 -2.41 -7.51
CA ALA A 325 -15.47 -1.66 -8.77
C ALA A 325 -16.40 -2.34 -9.80
N GLY A 326 -16.35 -3.66 -9.91
CA GLY A 326 -17.25 -4.43 -10.77
C GLY A 326 -18.71 -4.46 -10.30
N ILE A 327 -18.94 -4.37 -8.98
CA ILE A 327 -20.29 -4.38 -8.41
C ILE A 327 -20.93 -2.98 -8.52
N PHE A 328 -20.26 -1.97 -7.95
CA PHE A 328 -20.84 -0.63 -7.80
C PHE A 328 -20.58 0.30 -9.01
N GLY A 329 -19.69 -0.09 -9.93
CA GLY A 329 -19.46 0.65 -11.16
C GLY A 329 -20.57 0.46 -12.22
N VAL A 330 -21.48 -0.51 -12.07
CA VAL A 330 -22.54 -0.78 -13.03
C VAL A 330 -23.62 0.31 -13.03
N LYS A 331 -24.20 0.60 -14.21
CA LYS A 331 -25.25 1.62 -14.37
C LYS A 331 -26.47 1.36 -13.50
N PHE A 332 -26.85 0.10 -13.29
CA PHE A 332 -28.00 -0.28 -12.48
C PHE A 332 -27.90 0.20 -11.02
N LEU A 333 -26.68 0.29 -10.47
CA LEU A 333 -26.41 0.81 -9.12
C LEU A 333 -26.00 2.29 -9.12
N GLY A 334 -26.25 2.99 -10.22
CA GLY A 334 -25.94 4.41 -10.37
C GLY A 334 -24.49 4.70 -10.76
N GLY A 335 -23.70 3.67 -11.07
CA GLY A 335 -22.34 3.81 -11.57
C GLY A 335 -22.27 4.22 -13.04
N MET A 336 -21.06 4.55 -13.51
CA MET A 336 -20.83 5.01 -14.89
C MET A 336 -20.94 3.88 -15.95
N GLY A 337 -20.86 2.61 -15.54
CA GLY A 337 -20.73 1.47 -16.44
C GLY A 337 -19.27 1.22 -16.83
N ASN A 338 -19.08 0.53 -17.96
CA ASN A 338 -17.77 0.19 -18.51
C ASN A 338 -16.91 -0.72 -17.61
N VAL A 339 -17.56 -1.53 -16.78
CA VAL A 339 -16.93 -2.52 -15.91
C VAL A 339 -17.57 -3.89 -16.08
N SER A 340 -16.78 -4.94 -15.91
CA SER A 340 -17.23 -6.34 -15.91
C SER A 340 -16.82 -7.00 -14.60
N ILE A 341 -17.78 -7.55 -13.86
CA ILE A 341 -17.48 -8.26 -12.61
C ILE A 341 -16.54 -9.44 -12.84
N ILE A 342 -16.63 -10.11 -14.00
CA ILE A 342 -15.76 -11.24 -14.34
C ILE A 342 -14.34 -10.74 -14.57
N SER A 343 -14.15 -9.67 -15.34
CA SER A 343 -12.83 -9.08 -15.56
C SER A 343 -12.21 -8.59 -14.23
N GLN A 344 -13.03 -8.03 -13.32
CA GLN A 344 -12.57 -7.62 -12.00
C GLN A 344 -12.13 -8.82 -11.13
N LEU A 345 -12.87 -9.92 -11.14
CA LEU A 345 -12.49 -11.13 -10.43
C LEU A 345 -11.19 -11.73 -10.96
N ILE A 346 -11.05 -11.82 -12.29
CA ILE A 346 -9.85 -12.37 -12.94
C ILE A 346 -8.65 -11.46 -12.69
N GLY A 347 -8.76 -10.15 -12.93
CA GLY A 347 -7.67 -9.20 -12.73
C GLY A 347 -7.23 -9.12 -11.26
N THR A 348 -8.18 -9.10 -10.33
CA THR A 348 -7.90 -9.16 -8.88
C THR A 348 -7.20 -10.47 -8.50
N GLY A 349 -7.69 -11.60 -8.98
CA GLY A 349 -7.08 -12.91 -8.75
C GLY A 349 -5.66 -13.00 -9.32
N LEU A 350 -5.43 -12.45 -10.50
CA LEU A 350 -4.09 -12.36 -11.10
C LEU A 350 -3.14 -11.51 -10.25
N GLY A 351 -3.58 -10.34 -9.79
CA GLY A 351 -2.79 -9.48 -8.92
C GLY A 351 -2.39 -10.17 -7.61
N ILE A 352 -3.34 -10.86 -6.97
CA ILE A 352 -3.08 -11.67 -5.75
C ILE A 352 -2.04 -12.77 -6.05
N MET A 353 -2.19 -13.48 -7.16
CA MET A 353 -1.30 -14.58 -7.54
C MET A 353 0.14 -14.06 -7.80
N VAL A 354 0.28 -12.96 -8.54
CA VAL A 354 1.58 -12.33 -8.79
C VAL A 354 2.23 -11.86 -7.49
N ALA A 355 1.44 -11.24 -6.60
CA ALA A 355 1.92 -10.78 -5.30
C ALA A 355 2.42 -11.92 -4.41
N LEU A 356 1.64 -12.97 -4.25
CA LEU A 356 2.03 -14.14 -3.45
C LEU A 356 3.25 -14.84 -4.03
N ALA A 357 3.22 -15.13 -5.34
CA ALA A 357 4.34 -15.79 -6.01
C ALA A 357 5.62 -14.95 -5.90
N GLY A 358 5.55 -13.65 -6.23
CA GLY A 358 6.67 -12.72 -6.13
C GLY A 358 7.19 -12.60 -4.69
N GLY A 359 6.29 -12.48 -3.71
CA GLY A 359 6.63 -12.42 -2.30
C GLY A 359 7.36 -13.67 -1.80
N PHE A 360 6.81 -14.87 -2.06
CA PHE A 360 7.45 -16.13 -1.67
C PHE A 360 8.78 -16.34 -2.39
N VAL A 361 8.89 -15.99 -3.67
CA VAL A 361 10.15 -16.13 -4.43
C VAL A 361 11.20 -15.17 -3.88
N VAL A 362 10.90 -13.87 -3.79
CA VAL A 362 11.88 -12.85 -3.36
C VAL A 362 12.33 -13.10 -1.92
N TYR A 363 11.39 -13.15 -0.98
CA TYR A 363 11.73 -13.38 0.43
C TYR A 363 12.28 -14.79 0.69
N GLY A 364 11.83 -15.79 -0.06
CA GLY A 364 12.34 -17.17 0.03
C GLY A 364 13.80 -17.27 -0.39
N ILE A 365 14.19 -16.64 -1.50
CA ILE A 365 15.58 -16.60 -1.97
C ILE A 365 16.45 -15.85 -0.96
N ILE A 366 16.05 -14.65 -0.52
CA ILE A 366 16.83 -13.85 0.43
C ILE A 366 16.95 -14.59 1.78
N LYS A 367 15.86 -15.22 2.25
CA LYS A 367 15.90 -16.05 3.47
C LYS A 367 16.93 -17.17 3.38
N LYS A 368 17.00 -17.82 2.21
CA LYS A 368 17.97 -18.94 1.99
C LYS A 368 19.42 -18.45 1.90
N LEU A 369 19.66 -17.28 1.31
CA LEU A 369 21.00 -16.78 1.06
C LEU A 369 21.61 -16.09 2.29
N VAL A 370 20.87 -15.22 2.96
CA VAL A 370 21.40 -14.33 4.02
C VAL A 370 20.54 -14.30 5.29
N GLY A 371 19.40 -14.99 5.28
CA GLY A 371 18.41 -14.89 6.34
C GLY A 371 17.66 -13.55 6.34
N ILE A 372 16.41 -13.56 6.79
CA ILE A 372 15.56 -12.36 6.81
C ILE A 372 15.18 -11.91 8.22
N ARG A 373 15.44 -12.73 9.24
CA ARG A 373 15.04 -12.49 10.63
C ARG A 373 16.25 -12.12 11.49
N MET A 374 16.06 -11.15 12.37
CA MET A 374 17.03 -10.78 13.42
C MET A 374 17.27 -11.95 14.36
N ASP A 375 18.45 -11.98 14.98
CA ASP A 375 18.77 -12.96 16.01
C ASP A 375 17.91 -12.71 17.26
N VAL A 376 17.76 -13.74 18.10
CA VAL A 376 16.86 -13.68 19.27
C VAL A 376 17.23 -12.56 20.22
N GLU A 377 18.54 -12.40 20.47
CA GLU A 377 19.08 -11.37 21.36
C GLU A 377 18.82 -9.96 20.82
N ASP A 378 19.02 -9.75 19.51
CA ASP A 378 18.75 -8.49 18.83
C ASP A 378 17.25 -8.14 18.87
N GLU A 379 16.37 -9.14 18.68
CA GLU A 379 14.92 -8.94 18.79
C GLU A 379 14.49 -8.58 20.23
N TYR A 380 15.14 -9.17 21.25
CA TYR A 380 14.91 -8.80 22.64
C TYR A 380 15.44 -7.41 22.98
N MET A 381 16.63 -7.06 22.50
CA MET A 381 17.21 -5.71 22.67
C MET A 381 16.36 -4.64 21.98
N GLY A 382 15.84 -4.96 20.79
CA GLY A 382 15.09 -4.07 19.91
C GLY A 382 15.94 -3.54 18.77
N ALA A 383 15.27 -3.33 17.62
CA ALA A 383 15.93 -2.93 16.37
C ALA A 383 16.66 -1.58 16.48
N ASP A 384 16.20 -0.67 17.33
CA ASP A 384 16.82 0.65 17.51
C ASP A 384 18.26 0.51 18.01
N LEU A 385 18.48 -0.27 19.04
CA LEU A 385 19.83 -0.50 19.59
C LEU A 385 20.60 -1.53 18.76
N ALA A 386 19.94 -2.61 18.32
CA ALA A 386 20.61 -3.68 17.58
C ALA A 386 21.16 -3.20 16.23
N ILE A 387 20.40 -2.37 15.50
CA ILE A 387 20.74 -1.90 14.15
C ILE A 387 21.33 -0.50 14.17
N HIS A 388 20.67 0.46 14.84
CA HIS A 388 20.99 1.88 14.76
C HIS A 388 21.85 2.41 15.90
N LYS A 389 22.05 1.60 16.97
CA LYS A 389 22.87 1.95 18.15
C LYS A 389 22.36 3.19 18.91
N ILE A 390 21.09 3.53 18.78
CA ILE A 390 20.46 4.67 19.44
C ILE A 390 19.00 4.37 19.75
N ALA A 391 18.50 4.85 20.89
CA ALA A 391 17.06 4.78 21.24
C ALA A 391 16.33 6.05 20.80
N ALA A 392 15.01 5.95 20.54
CA ALA A 392 14.18 7.09 20.19
C ALA A 392 14.11 8.16 21.29
N THR A 393 14.26 7.77 22.55
CA THR A 393 14.33 8.63 23.73
C THR A 393 15.55 8.24 24.55
N PRO A 394 16.76 8.80 24.26
CA PRO A 394 18.02 8.37 24.86
C PRO A 394 18.07 8.46 26.39
N ASN A 395 17.32 9.37 27.01
CA ASN A 395 17.35 9.62 28.45
C ASN A 395 16.39 8.72 29.27
N MET A 396 15.68 7.77 28.65
CA MET A 396 14.79 6.85 29.37
C MET A 396 15.47 5.52 29.76
N GLY A 397 16.79 5.42 29.61
CA GLY A 397 17.57 4.22 29.95
C GLY A 397 18.74 4.47 30.89
N GLY A 398 18.82 5.60 31.55
CA GLY A 398 19.99 6.02 32.29
C GLY A 398 19.77 6.45 33.74
N ASP A 399 18.78 5.89 34.42
CA ASP A 399 18.68 6.01 35.89
C ASP A 399 18.03 4.74 36.45
N GLU A 400 18.82 3.68 36.56
CA GLU A 400 18.70 2.68 37.63
C GLU A 400 20.03 1.90 37.72
#